data_3280f22b4557579b9d0dc838d99ddf79
#
_entry.id   3280f22b4557579b9d0dc838d99ddf79
#
_cell.length_a   1.000
_cell.length_b   1.000
_cell.length_c   1.000
_cell.angle_alpha   90.00
_cell.angle_beta   90.00
_cell.angle_gamma   90.00
#
_symmetry.space_group_name_H-M   'P 1'
#
loop_
_entity.id
_entity.type
_entity.pdbx_description
1 polymer ?
#
loop_
_entity_poly.entity_id
_entity_poly.type
_entity_poly.pdbx_seq_one_letter_code
_entity_poly.pdbx_strand_id
1 'polypeptide(L)'
;MKLDIQTSKAMYEKFKNKIEPKMCYNNIFRISTSMMSKFKSGEWKVAYGYISVFDKSLYARHCFIVCGDSVIDPTIFAASGNLDADYIITKIYDNFSDYTKAIEDNDFVPDLIRPLRELDKKLFLKMQEKGIYLVQ
;
A
#
# COMPACT_ATOMS: atom_id res chain seq x y z
N MET A 1 -8.74 -8.09 -0.54
CA MET A 1 -7.51 -8.91 -0.42
C MET A 1 -7.08 -9.03 1.02
N LYS A 2 -6.48 -10.13 1.36
CA LYS A 2 -6.03 -10.39 2.72
C LYS A 2 -4.53 -10.26 2.89
N LEU A 3 -4.13 -9.91 4.10
CA LEU A 3 -2.74 -9.76 4.50
C LEU A 3 -2.05 -11.13 4.58
N ASP A 4 -0.90 -11.25 3.92
CA ASP A 4 0.06 -12.32 4.16
C ASP A 4 0.87 -11.93 5.41
N ILE A 5 0.42 -12.41 6.55
CA ILE A 5 0.97 -12.06 7.86
C ILE A 5 2.44 -12.48 7.96
N GLN A 6 2.74 -13.69 7.51
CA GLN A 6 4.08 -14.26 7.64
C GLN A 6 5.12 -13.48 6.84
N THR A 7 4.83 -13.22 5.57
CA THR A 7 5.76 -12.47 4.71
C THR A 7 5.87 -11.02 5.14
N SER A 8 4.75 -10.41 5.53
CA SER A 8 4.71 -9.02 6.02
C SER A 8 5.58 -8.87 7.28
N LYS A 9 5.46 -9.81 8.22
CA LYS A 9 6.27 -9.81 9.43
C LYS A 9 7.76 -10.01 9.11
N ALA A 10 8.07 -10.92 8.19
CA ALA A 10 9.46 -11.17 7.77
C ALA A 10 10.08 -9.91 7.16
N MET A 11 9.33 -9.16 6.34
CA MET A 11 9.81 -7.91 5.76
C MET A 11 9.97 -6.83 6.84
N TYR A 12 9.05 -6.74 7.78
CA TYR A 12 9.19 -5.83 8.91
C TYR A 12 10.47 -6.12 9.71
N GLU A 13 10.71 -7.37 10.06
CA GLU A 13 11.92 -7.76 10.82
C GLU A 13 13.19 -7.45 10.03
N LYS A 14 13.20 -7.70 8.73
CA LYS A 14 14.35 -7.42 7.87
C LYS A 14 14.68 -5.92 7.77
N PHE A 15 13.64 -5.07 7.71
CA PHE A 15 13.80 -3.62 7.51
C PHE A 15 13.41 -2.81 8.75
N LYS A 16 13.37 -3.41 9.91
CA LYS A 16 12.85 -2.85 11.15
C LYS A 16 13.38 -1.44 11.46
N ASN A 17 14.67 -1.20 11.23
CA ASN A 17 15.29 0.09 11.51
C ASN A 17 14.96 1.17 10.46
N LYS A 18 14.32 0.81 9.35
CA LYS A 18 13.99 1.70 8.24
C LYS A 18 12.50 1.88 8.05
N ILE A 19 11.67 1.08 8.71
CA ILE A 19 10.21 1.15 8.63
C ILE A 19 9.69 2.02 9.75
N GLU A 20 8.95 3.06 9.39
CA GLU A 20 8.39 4.03 10.32
C GLU A 20 6.86 3.98 10.31
N PRO A 21 6.20 4.15 11.47
CA PRO A 21 4.73 4.22 11.50
C PRO A 21 4.24 5.43 10.70
N LYS A 22 3.09 5.28 10.04
CA LYS A 22 2.44 6.33 9.21
C LYS A 22 3.24 6.77 8.00
N MET A 23 4.28 6.04 7.63
CA MET A 23 5.15 6.35 6.49
C MET A 23 5.07 5.25 5.43
N CYS A 24 3.87 4.74 5.17
CA CYS A 24 3.66 3.59 4.28
C CYS A 24 4.26 3.79 2.88
N TYR A 25 4.09 4.97 2.29
CA TYR A 25 4.62 5.24 0.95
C TYR A 25 6.15 5.18 0.93
N ASN A 26 6.80 5.81 1.91
CA ASN A 26 8.26 5.80 2.02
C ASN A 26 8.79 4.41 2.37
N ASN A 27 8.10 3.69 3.25
CA ASN A 27 8.48 2.34 3.64
C ASN A 27 8.50 1.40 2.43
N ILE A 28 7.44 1.43 1.62
CA ILE A 28 7.35 0.60 0.41
C ILE A 28 8.40 1.01 -0.61
N PHE A 29 8.64 2.32 -0.79
CA PHE A 29 9.68 2.79 -1.68
C PHE A 29 11.06 2.22 -1.28
N ARG A 30 11.40 2.29 0.00
CA ARG A 30 12.67 1.76 0.53
C ARG A 30 12.78 0.26 0.31
N ILE A 31 11.72 -0.48 0.57
CA ILE A 31 11.69 -1.92 0.33
C ILE A 31 11.86 -2.24 -1.15
N SER A 32 11.19 -1.49 -2.02
CA SER A 32 11.25 -1.72 -3.46
C SER A 32 12.67 -1.52 -4.01
N THR A 33 13.41 -0.55 -3.49
CA THR A 33 14.80 -0.33 -3.90
C THR A 33 15.76 -1.37 -3.33
N SER A 34 15.46 -1.90 -2.13
CA SER A 34 16.30 -2.92 -1.48
C SER A 34 16.01 -4.33 -1.96
N MET A 35 14.77 -4.59 -2.41
CA MET A 35 14.32 -5.90 -2.90
C MET A 35 13.96 -5.83 -4.39
N MET A 36 14.73 -5.09 -5.15
CA MET A 36 14.43 -4.71 -6.53
C MET A 36 14.13 -5.91 -7.44
N SER A 37 14.82 -7.03 -7.26
CA SER A 37 14.59 -8.23 -8.07
C SER A 37 13.16 -8.77 -7.97
N LYS A 38 12.54 -8.68 -6.79
CA LYS A 38 11.15 -9.10 -6.58
C LYS A 38 10.18 -8.24 -7.38
N PHE A 39 10.46 -6.95 -7.47
CA PHE A 39 9.60 -6.00 -8.19
C PHE A 39 9.85 -6.04 -9.70
N LYS A 40 11.11 -6.16 -10.11
CA LYS A 40 11.47 -6.27 -11.54
C LYS A 40 10.94 -7.54 -12.17
N SER A 41 10.87 -8.64 -11.42
CA SER A 41 10.33 -9.91 -11.92
C SER A 41 8.80 -9.89 -12.05
N GLY A 42 8.13 -8.92 -11.44
CA GLY A 42 6.67 -8.85 -11.39
C GLY A 42 6.06 -9.72 -10.30
N GLU A 43 6.88 -10.42 -9.50
CA GLU A 43 6.37 -11.22 -8.37
C GLU A 43 5.70 -10.33 -7.33
N TRP A 44 6.30 -9.19 -7.03
CA TRP A 44 5.75 -8.17 -6.13
C TRP A 44 5.43 -6.91 -6.91
N LYS A 45 4.27 -6.32 -6.64
CA LYS A 45 3.84 -5.08 -7.27
C LYS A 45 3.48 -4.07 -6.19
N VAL A 46 3.78 -2.79 -6.46
CA VAL A 46 3.36 -1.71 -5.56
C VAL A 46 1.89 -1.38 -5.84
N ALA A 47 1.12 -1.23 -4.78
CA ALA A 47 -0.27 -0.85 -4.85
C ALA A 47 -0.57 0.36 -3.96
N TYR A 48 -1.43 1.23 -4.44
CA TYR A 48 -2.00 2.34 -3.69
C TYR A 48 -3.49 2.07 -3.51
N GLY A 49 -3.98 2.34 -2.31
CA GLY A 49 -5.37 2.11 -2.01
C GLY A 49 -5.72 2.49 -0.58
N TYR A 50 -6.49 1.65 0.07
CA TYR A 50 -7.00 1.90 1.41
C TYR A 50 -6.90 0.65 2.27
N ILE A 51 -6.69 0.84 3.57
CA ILE A 51 -6.67 -0.22 4.57
C ILE A 51 -7.78 0.06 5.59
N SER A 52 -8.49 -0.96 6.01
CA SER A 52 -9.50 -0.83 7.07
C SER A 52 -8.84 -0.48 8.41
N VAL A 53 -9.42 0.49 9.11
CA VAL A 53 -8.97 0.89 10.45
C VAL A 53 -10.14 0.73 11.41
N PHE A 54 -9.87 0.35 12.66
CA PHE A 54 -10.85 0.06 13.71
C PHE A 54 -11.81 -1.06 13.29
N ASP A 55 -12.96 -0.70 12.74
CA ASP A 55 -13.89 -1.63 12.12
C ASP A 55 -13.84 -1.48 10.59
N LYS A 56 -14.58 -2.31 9.87
CA LYS A 56 -14.54 -2.28 8.40
C LYS A 56 -15.46 -1.23 7.78
N SER A 57 -15.87 -0.23 8.54
CA SER A 57 -16.64 0.91 8.04
C SER A 57 -15.75 2.13 7.75
N LEU A 58 -14.50 2.13 8.20
CA LEU A 58 -13.57 3.23 8.02
C LEU A 58 -12.29 2.71 7.38
N TYR A 59 -11.86 3.33 6.28
CA TYR A 59 -10.65 2.95 5.56
C TYR A 59 -9.76 4.17 5.39
N ALA A 60 -8.48 4.00 5.63
CA ALA A 60 -7.46 5.03 5.47
C ALA A 60 -6.59 4.76 4.25
N ARG A 61 -6.15 5.83 3.60
CA ARG A 61 -5.23 5.75 2.45
C ARG A 61 -3.95 5.03 2.85
N HIS A 62 -3.49 4.15 1.96
CA HIS A 62 -2.36 3.29 2.29
C HIS A 62 -1.60 2.84 1.04
N CYS A 63 -0.32 2.55 1.22
CA CYS A 63 0.55 1.96 0.20
C CYS A 63 1.04 0.61 0.71
N PHE A 64 1.00 -0.40 -0.16
CA PHE A 64 1.35 -1.76 0.20
C PHE A 64 1.84 -2.54 -1.01
N ILE A 65 2.27 -3.76 -0.79
CA ILE A 65 2.75 -4.67 -1.85
C ILE A 65 1.67 -5.70 -2.13
N VAL A 66 1.49 -6.04 -3.40
CA VAL A 66 0.60 -7.13 -3.82
C VAL A 66 1.45 -8.25 -4.40
N CYS A 67 1.19 -9.47 -3.93
CA CYS A 67 1.80 -10.69 -4.43
C CYS A 67 0.71 -11.71 -4.70
N GLY A 68 0.36 -11.94 -5.97
CA GLY A 68 -0.77 -12.79 -6.32
C GLY A 68 -2.07 -12.26 -5.71
N ASP A 69 -2.72 -13.08 -4.89
CA ASP A 69 -3.98 -12.74 -4.22
C ASP A 69 -3.77 -12.19 -2.79
N SER A 70 -2.52 -11.95 -2.40
CA SER A 70 -2.17 -11.55 -1.05
C SER A 70 -1.56 -10.17 -1.00
N VAL A 71 -1.69 -9.51 0.14
CA VAL A 71 -1.06 -8.22 0.45
C VAL A 71 0.14 -8.45 1.37
N ILE A 72 1.24 -7.81 1.05
CA ILE A 72 2.42 -7.73 1.91
C ILE A 72 2.51 -6.29 2.41
N ASP A 73 2.38 -6.13 3.73
CA ASP A 73 2.29 -4.80 4.35
C ASP A 73 3.10 -4.75 5.64
N PRO A 74 4.41 -4.54 5.53
CA PRO A 74 5.25 -4.47 6.73
C PRO A 74 4.95 -3.27 7.61
N THR A 75 4.40 -2.18 7.08
CA THR A 75 4.09 -0.98 7.86
C THR A 75 3.10 -1.27 8.99
N ILE A 76 2.21 -2.25 8.82
CA ILE A 76 1.23 -2.61 9.85
C ILE A 76 1.89 -3.07 11.15
N PHE A 77 3.10 -3.59 11.09
CA PHE A 77 3.86 -4.03 12.26
C PHE A 77 4.63 -2.90 12.94
N ALA A 78 4.74 -1.73 12.30
CA ALA A 78 5.40 -0.56 12.89
C ALA A 78 4.51 0.15 13.91
N ALA A 79 3.22 -0.14 13.90
CA ALA A 79 2.25 0.33 14.88
C ALA A 79 1.43 -0.88 15.35
N SER A 80 0.53 -0.68 16.31
CA SER A 80 -0.39 -1.76 16.75
C SER A 80 -1.45 -1.99 15.67
N GLY A 81 -1.04 -2.61 14.56
CA GLY A 81 -1.90 -2.81 13.41
C GLY A 81 -2.89 -3.95 13.60
N ASN A 82 -4.01 -3.86 12.89
CA ASN A 82 -5.00 -4.92 12.85
C ASN A 82 -4.62 -5.97 11.81
N LEU A 83 -4.21 -7.15 12.25
CA LEU A 83 -3.81 -8.25 11.37
C LEU A 83 -4.99 -8.83 10.56
N ASP A 84 -6.22 -8.48 10.91
CA ASP A 84 -7.43 -8.84 10.19
C ASP A 84 -7.89 -7.69 9.26
N ALA A 85 -6.98 -6.80 8.90
CA ALA A 85 -7.30 -5.67 8.03
C ALA A 85 -7.73 -6.13 6.64
N ASP A 86 -8.63 -5.34 6.05
CA ASP A 86 -9.05 -5.51 4.67
C ASP A 86 -8.44 -4.39 3.81
N TYR A 87 -8.17 -4.71 2.55
CA TYR A 87 -7.49 -3.81 1.63
C TYR A 87 -8.33 -3.55 0.39
N ILE A 88 -8.40 -2.29 -0.01
CA ILE A 88 -9.04 -1.87 -1.26
C ILE A 88 -7.93 -1.31 -2.15
N ILE A 89 -7.86 -1.78 -3.39
CA ILE A 89 -6.85 -1.35 -4.35
C ILE A 89 -7.46 -0.32 -5.27
N THR A 90 -6.82 0.85 -5.39
CA THR A 90 -7.18 1.87 -6.37
C THR A 90 -6.22 1.88 -7.56
N LYS A 91 -4.95 1.57 -7.33
CA LYS A 91 -3.94 1.53 -8.37
C LYS A 91 -2.92 0.46 -8.09
N ILE A 92 -2.65 -0.40 -9.08
CA ILE A 92 -1.51 -1.32 -9.07
C ILE A 92 -0.54 -0.87 -10.16
N TYR A 93 0.74 -0.80 -9.82
CA TYR A 93 1.80 -0.62 -10.81
C TYR A 93 2.25 -2.00 -11.29
N ASP A 94 1.83 -2.36 -12.49
CA ASP A 94 2.03 -3.72 -13.05
C ASP A 94 3.49 -4.09 -13.21
N ASN A 95 4.36 -3.10 -13.39
CA ASN A 95 5.80 -3.33 -13.46
C ASN A 95 6.55 -2.25 -12.69
N PHE A 96 7.78 -2.58 -12.33
CA PHE A 96 8.60 -1.69 -11.50
C PHE A 96 8.93 -0.37 -12.21
N SER A 97 9.08 -0.40 -13.54
CA SER A 97 9.40 0.83 -14.28
C SER A 97 8.25 1.82 -14.29
N ASP A 98 7.00 1.38 -14.31
CA ASP A 98 5.85 2.25 -14.20
C ASP A 98 5.79 2.94 -12.85
N TYR A 99 6.10 2.21 -11.79
CA TYR A 99 6.16 2.74 -10.44
C TYR A 99 7.26 3.80 -10.30
N THR A 100 8.48 3.47 -10.72
CA THR A 100 9.61 4.41 -10.62
C THR A 100 9.42 5.64 -11.50
N LYS A 101 8.82 5.47 -12.68
CA LYS A 101 8.49 6.60 -13.55
C LYS A 101 7.45 7.52 -12.90
N ALA A 102 6.43 6.95 -12.28
CA ALA A 102 5.42 7.74 -11.58
C ALA A 102 6.04 8.58 -10.44
N ILE A 103 6.97 7.98 -9.69
CA ILE A 103 7.69 8.71 -8.64
C ILE A 103 8.55 9.82 -9.25
N GLU A 104 9.28 9.55 -10.32
CA GLU A 104 10.11 10.51 -11.00
C GLU A 104 9.26 11.69 -11.54
N ASP A 105 8.11 11.38 -12.18
CA ASP A 105 7.21 12.40 -12.72
C ASP A 105 6.57 13.26 -11.62
N ASN A 106 6.55 12.77 -10.39
CA ASN A 106 5.99 13.46 -9.22
C ASN A 106 7.09 14.01 -8.29
N ASP A 107 8.22 14.46 -8.83
CA ASP A 107 9.33 15.06 -8.10
C ASP A 107 9.90 14.12 -7.01
N PHE A 108 9.96 12.82 -7.28
CA PHE A 108 10.49 11.80 -6.39
C PHE A 108 9.72 11.66 -5.06
N VAL A 109 8.44 12.07 -5.07
CA VAL A 109 7.54 11.85 -3.93
C VAL A 109 6.82 10.51 -4.14
N PRO A 110 6.97 9.56 -3.22
CA PRO A 110 6.37 8.23 -3.42
C PRO A 110 4.86 8.17 -3.18
N ASP A 111 4.22 9.19 -2.62
CA ASP A 111 2.81 9.13 -2.23
C ASP A 111 1.85 9.51 -3.33
N LEU A 112 2.04 9.87 -4.41
CA LEU A 112 1.20 10.13 -5.60
C LEU A 112 -0.30 10.37 -5.32
N ILE A 113 -0.63 11.00 -4.19
CA ILE A 113 -2.04 11.21 -3.81
C ILE A 113 -2.80 12.06 -4.85
N ARG A 114 -2.17 13.11 -5.34
CA ARG A 114 -2.82 14.05 -6.28
C ARG A 114 -3.25 13.38 -7.58
N PRO A 115 -2.39 12.63 -8.29
CA PRO A 115 -2.76 11.97 -9.52
C PRO A 115 -3.88 10.93 -9.36
N LEU A 116 -4.04 10.37 -8.16
CA LEU A 116 -5.03 9.32 -7.91
C LEU A 116 -6.38 9.85 -7.44
N ARG A 117 -6.53 11.15 -7.14
CA ARG A 117 -7.77 11.71 -6.59
C ARG A 117 -9.00 11.48 -7.47
N GLU A 118 -8.87 11.54 -8.79
CA GLU A 118 -10.00 11.31 -9.68
C GLU A 118 -10.49 9.85 -9.63
N LEU A 119 -9.58 8.90 -9.51
CA LEU A 119 -9.93 7.49 -9.29
C LEU A 119 -10.62 7.30 -7.94
N ASP A 120 -10.15 8.01 -6.93
CA ASP A 120 -10.69 7.91 -5.58
C ASP A 120 -12.10 8.47 -5.47
N LYS A 121 -12.45 9.51 -6.23
CA LYS A 121 -13.80 10.10 -6.18
C LYS A 121 -14.89 9.09 -6.49
N LYS A 122 -14.71 8.30 -7.54
CA LYS A 122 -15.68 7.27 -7.91
C LYS A 122 -15.79 6.19 -6.85
N LEU A 123 -14.65 5.77 -6.32
CA LEU A 123 -14.58 4.78 -5.25
C LEU A 123 -15.24 5.33 -3.97
N PHE A 124 -14.98 6.58 -3.63
CA PHE A 124 -15.55 7.24 -2.46
C PHE A 124 -17.08 7.20 -2.49
N LEU A 125 -17.69 7.60 -3.60
CA LEU A 125 -19.14 7.60 -3.75
C LEU A 125 -19.72 6.18 -3.65
N LYS A 126 -19.08 5.22 -4.31
CA LYS A 126 -19.52 3.83 -4.26
C LYS A 126 -19.45 3.25 -2.85
N MET A 127 -18.39 3.55 -2.12
CA MET A 127 -18.21 3.06 -0.75
C MET A 127 -19.16 3.75 0.22
N GLN A 128 -19.43 5.06 0.04
CA GLN A 128 -20.36 5.79 0.86
C GLN A 128 -21.77 5.20 0.80
N GLU A 129 -22.20 4.72 -0.36
CA GLU A 129 -23.49 4.03 -0.52
C GLU A 129 -23.56 2.76 0.34
N LYS A 130 -22.42 2.14 0.62
CA LYS A 130 -22.33 0.94 1.46
C LYS A 130 -22.10 1.25 2.94
N GLY A 131 -22.09 2.54 3.32
CA GLY A 131 -21.80 2.94 4.70
C GLY A 131 -20.32 2.87 5.06
N ILE A 132 -19.43 2.87 4.06
CA ILE A 132 -17.99 2.82 4.25
C ILE A 132 -17.41 4.20 3.94
N TYR A 133 -16.59 4.71 4.84
CA TYR A 133 -15.93 6.01 4.70
C TYR A 133 -14.45 5.85 4.39
N LEU A 134 -13.97 6.59 3.38
CA LEU A 134 -12.57 6.64 3.00
C LEU A 134 -11.93 7.91 3.55
N VAL A 135 -10.88 7.76 4.35
CA VAL A 135 -10.11 8.87 4.90
C VAL A 135 -8.88 9.10 4.05
N GLN A 136 -8.71 10.31 3.60
CA GLN A 136 -7.57 10.72 2.77
C GLN A 136 -6.43 11.29 3.60
#